data_48f5bed0e6b3800a0e5644af04ad4a6d
#
_entry.id   48f5bed0e6b3800a0e5644af04ad4a6d
#
_cell.length_a   1.000
_cell.length_b   1.000
_cell.length_c   1.000
_cell.angle_alpha   90.00
_cell.angle_beta   90.00
_cell.angle_gamma   90.00
#
_symmetry.space_group_name_H-M   'P 1'
#
loop_
_entity.id
_entity.type
_entity.pdbx_description
1 polymer ?
#
loop_
_entity_poly.entity_id
_entity_poly.type
_entity_poly.pdbx_seq_one_letter_code
_entity_poly.pdbx_strand_id
1 'polypeptide(L)'
;MPVLILNPRSGGGKVERFGLVAQCRTRNIEPLVMGPDDDLAALASAAVRDGADALGMAGGDGSQSVVAAVAAEHGLPYVCVPAGTRNHFAFDLGIDRNDLVGSLDAFVAGDERRVDLGRVNGRVFVNNVAMGVYGAVVQSPEYRDHKLRTMIGMLPDLVGPGAEPFDLRFTGRDGSERETAALVLVSNNPYTIDPRPQIGNRGQLDRGELGVLAVVGPPPRGLEEWSTPTFRVDSAATVQLGIDGESVSMSPPLLFESDPLALRVRLPIVTARPRPPRIGGGAASTGRSALPNRAP
;
A
#
# COMPACT_ATOMS: atom_id res chain seq x y z
N MET A 1 -18.95 18.71 6.34
CA MET A 1 -18.78 17.70 7.41
C MET A 1 -17.93 16.55 6.84
N PRO A 2 -16.93 16.04 7.58
CA PRO A 2 -16.10 14.95 7.09
C PRO A 2 -16.89 13.65 6.92
N VAL A 3 -16.54 12.85 5.91
CA VAL A 3 -17.20 11.59 5.57
C VAL A 3 -16.20 10.45 5.58
N LEU A 4 -16.51 9.36 6.28
CA LEU A 4 -15.77 8.11 6.20
C LEU A 4 -16.62 7.03 5.51
N ILE A 5 -16.12 6.53 4.38
CA ILE A 5 -16.72 5.38 3.71
C ILE A 5 -16.16 4.11 4.34
N LEU A 6 -17.04 3.18 4.70
CA LEU A 6 -16.69 1.95 5.40
C LEU A 6 -17.05 0.73 4.56
N ASN A 7 -16.06 -0.12 4.26
CA ASN A 7 -16.31 -1.41 3.63
C ASN A 7 -16.43 -2.51 4.71
N PRO A 8 -17.64 -2.98 5.02
CA PRO A 8 -17.86 -3.94 6.11
C PRO A 8 -17.23 -5.31 5.85
N ARG A 9 -16.94 -5.64 4.59
CA ARG A 9 -16.32 -6.91 4.19
C ARG A 9 -14.80 -6.90 4.31
N SER A 10 -14.18 -5.72 4.46
CA SER A 10 -12.72 -5.59 4.54
C SER A 10 -12.15 -6.22 5.81
N GLY A 11 -11.01 -6.91 5.66
CA GLY A 11 -10.21 -7.42 6.78
C GLY A 11 -10.96 -8.36 7.74
N GLY A 12 -11.95 -9.11 7.24
CA GLY A 12 -12.72 -10.05 8.05
C GLY A 12 -13.63 -9.36 9.06
N GLY A 13 -14.33 -8.29 8.65
CA GLY A 13 -15.34 -7.61 9.48
C GLY A 13 -14.75 -6.65 10.53
N LYS A 14 -13.58 -6.08 10.28
CA LYS A 14 -12.94 -5.11 11.20
C LYS A 14 -13.83 -3.91 11.48
N VAL A 15 -14.61 -3.43 10.50
CA VAL A 15 -15.51 -2.27 10.64
C VAL A 15 -16.49 -2.49 11.80
N GLU A 16 -17.13 -3.66 11.85
CA GLU A 16 -18.07 -4.01 12.90
C GLU A 16 -17.35 -4.30 14.21
N ARG A 17 -16.30 -5.13 14.17
CA ARG A 17 -15.54 -5.55 15.36
C ARG A 17 -14.96 -4.38 16.16
N PHE A 18 -14.58 -3.30 15.50
CA PHE A 18 -14.05 -2.09 16.15
C PHE A 18 -15.13 -1.01 16.36
N GLY A 19 -16.39 -1.28 16.01
CA GLY A 19 -17.51 -0.36 16.18
C GLY A 19 -17.31 0.97 15.44
N LEU A 20 -16.69 0.95 14.26
CA LEU A 20 -16.23 2.19 13.59
C LEU A 20 -17.38 3.15 13.30
N VAL A 21 -18.60 2.66 13.02
CA VAL A 21 -19.77 3.52 12.80
C VAL A 21 -20.09 4.37 14.05
N ALA A 22 -20.08 3.77 15.24
CA ALA A 22 -20.30 4.51 16.47
C ALA A 22 -19.14 5.47 16.77
N GLN A 23 -17.91 5.02 16.53
CA GLN A 23 -16.71 5.85 16.70
C GLN A 23 -16.69 7.09 15.77
N CYS A 24 -17.21 6.96 14.55
CA CYS A 24 -17.39 8.10 13.64
C CYS A 24 -18.34 9.14 14.23
N ARG A 25 -19.52 8.70 14.68
CA ARG A 25 -20.55 9.60 15.23
C ARG A 25 -20.07 10.38 16.45
N THR A 26 -19.27 9.76 17.33
CA THR A 26 -18.71 10.45 18.51
C THR A 26 -17.70 11.53 18.14
N ARG A 27 -17.18 11.54 16.88
CA ARG A 27 -16.21 12.49 16.34
C ARG A 27 -16.81 13.47 15.32
N ASN A 28 -18.14 13.47 15.17
CA ASN A 28 -18.84 14.24 14.14
C ASN A 28 -18.35 13.90 12.70
N ILE A 29 -18.06 12.63 12.43
CA ILE A 29 -17.75 12.09 11.13
C ILE A 29 -18.99 11.36 10.63
N GLU A 30 -19.45 11.64 9.39
CA GLU A 30 -20.55 10.93 8.77
C GLU A 30 -20.07 9.56 8.27
N PRO A 31 -20.61 8.43 8.82
CA PRO A 31 -20.25 7.11 8.35
C PRO A 31 -21.15 6.68 7.18
N LEU A 32 -20.56 6.41 6.01
CA LEU A 32 -21.22 5.78 4.87
C LEU A 32 -20.81 4.31 4.76
N VAL A 33 -21.72 3.41 5.14
CA VAL A 33 -21.45 1.97 5.06
C VAL A 33 -21.81 1.46 3.67
N MET A 34 -20.82 0.89 2.97
CA MET A 34 -21.02 0.30 1.64
C MET A 34 -21.94 -0.92 1.67
N GLY A 35 -22.90 -0.93 0.76
CA GLY A 35 -23.64 -2.14 0.39
C GLY A 35 -22.82 -3.09 -0.49
N PRO A 36 -23.36 -4.29 -0.77
CA PRO A 36 -22.67 -5.30 -1.59
C PRO A 36 -22.44 -4.87 -3.03
N ASP A 37 -23.34 -4.07 -3.60
CA ASP A 37 -23.39 -3.70 -5.03
C ASP A 37 -23.07 -2.22 -5.25
N ASP A 38 -22.64 -1.49 -4.21
CA ASP A 38 -22.32 -0.08 -4.33
C ASP A 38 -21.05 0.15 -5.14
N ASP A 39 -21.11 1.13 -6.04
CA ASP A 39 -19.95 1.70 -6.70
C ASP A 39 -19.25 2.69 -5.73
N LEU A 40 -18.06 2.33 -5.31
CA LEU A 40 -17.29 3.11 -4.35
C LEU A 40 -16.92 4.52 -4.86
N ALA A 41 -16.62 4.66 -6.17
CA ALA A 41 -16.31 5.96 -6.76
C ALA A 41 -17.56 6.84 -6.82
N ALA A 42 -18.70 6.26 -7.15
CA ALA A 42 -19.98 6.97 -7.15
C ALA A 42 -20.39 7.42 -5.75
N LEU A 43 -20.17 6.58 -4.71
CA LEU A 43 -20.42 6.93 -3.31
C LEU A 43 -19.53 8.08 -2.85
N ALA A 44 -18.24 8.01 -3.13
CA ALA A 44 -17.30 9.08 -2.76
C ALA A 44 -17.65 10.40 -3.47
N SER A 45 -17.97 10.34 -4.76
CA SER A 45 -18.39 11.52 -5.53
C SER A 45 -19.72 12.10 -5.05
N ALA A 46 -20.67 11.26 -4.60
CA ALA A 46 -21.91 11.71 -4.00
C ALA A 46 -21.64 12.46 -2.69
N ALA A 47 -20.80 11.91 -1.81
CA ALA A 47 -20.41 12.57 -0.57
C ALA A 47 -19.81 13.98 -0.83
N VAL A 48 -18.98 14.12 -1.87
CA VAL A 48 -18.44 15.44 -2.28
C VAL A 48 -19.54 16.39 -2.71
N ARG A 49 -20.47 15.95 -3.57
CA ARG A 49 -21.60 16.77 -4.02
C ARG A 49 -22.50 17.20 -2.86
N ASP A 50 -22.62 16.38 -1.83
CA ASP A 50 -23.40 16.64 -0.62
C ASP A 50 -22.65 17.52 0.40
N GLY A 51 -21.46 18.01 0.01
CA GLY A 51 -20.68 18.99 0.79
C GLY A 51 -19.72 18.39 1.81
N ALA A 52 -19.20 17.19 1.56
CA ALA A 52 -18.09 16.67 2.37
C ALA A 52 -16.87 17.60 2.28
N ASP A 53 -16.28 17.93 3.43
CA ASP A 53 -15.07 18.77 3.54
C ASP A 53 -13.79 17.94 3.74
N ALA A 54 -13.92 16.64 3.97
CA ALA A 54 -12.86 15.65 3.97
C ALA A 54 -13.44 14.27 3.65
N LEU A 55 -12.68 13.44 2.95
CA LEU A 55 -13.02 12.05 2.67
C LEU A 55 -12.08 11.10 3.40
N GLY A 56 -12.59 9.95 3.79
CA GLY A 56 -11.77 8.83 4.26
C GLY A 56 -12.31 7.49 3.84
N MET A 57 -11.46 6.49 3.92
CA MET A 57 -11.81 5.11 3.58
C MET A 57 -11.38 4.15 4.69
N ALA A 58 -12.32 3.39 5.24
CA ALA A 58 -12.05 2.23 6.09
C ALA A 58 -12.12 0.96 5.23
N GLY A 59 -10.98 0.56 4.66
CA GLY A 59 -10.91 -0.54 3.71
C GLY A 59 -9.51 -1.05 3.46
N GLY A 60 -9.36 -1.90 2.46
CA GLY A 60 -8.06 -2.35 1.95
C GLY A 60 -7.47 -1.40 0.89
N ASP A 61 -6.25 -1.69 0.44
CA ASP A 61 -5.47 -0.80 -0.46
C ASP A 61 -6.22 -0.47 -1.76
N GLY A 62 -6.91 -1.43 -2.40
CA GLY A 62 -7.73 -1.18 -3.59
C GLY A 62 -8.87 -0.19 -3.33
N SER A 63 -9.58 -0.29 -2.19
CA SER A 63 -10.61 0.67 -1.82
C SER A 63 -10.02 2.04 -1.45
N GLN A 64 -8.84 2.05 -0.83
CA GLN A 64 -8.12 3.28 -0.51
C GLN A 64 -7.82 4.08 -1.77
N SER A 65 -7.32 3.43 -2.85
CA SER A 65 -6.97 4.10 -4.09
C SER A 65 -8.17 4.78 -4.77
N VAL A 66 -9.36 4.17 -4.71
CA VAL A 66 -10.57 4.73 -5.32
C VAL A 66 -11.02 6.01 -4.61
N VAL A 67 -11.11 5.99 -3.27
CA VAL A 67 -11.55 7.18 -2.51
C VAL A 67 -10.47 8.26 -2.50
N ALA A 68 -9.19 7.87 -2.46
CA ALA A 68 -8.06 8.79 -2.59
C ALA A 68 -8.08 9.53 -3.94
N ALA A 69 -8.43 8.83 -5.04
CA ALA A 69 -8.57 9.44 -6.36
C ALA A 69 -9.62 10.55 -6.36
N VAL A 70 -10.81 10.29 -5.80
CA VAL A 70 -11.90 11.27 -5.71
C VAL A 70 -11.50 12.44 -4.80
N ALA A 71 -10.84 12.17 -3.66
CA ALA A 71 -10.36 13.24 -2.77
C ALA A 71 -9.32 14.13 -3.47
N ALA A 72 -8.38 13.54 -4.22
CA ALA A 72 -7.37 14.29 -4.97
C ALA A 72 -7.99 15.14 -6.08
N GLU A 73 -8.93 14.59 -6.85
CA GLU A 73 -9.63 15.31 -7.91
C GLU A 73 -10.35 16.56 -7.42
N HIS A 74 -10.92 16.50 -6.22
CA HIS A 74 -11.62 17.62 -5.59
C HIS A 74 -10.78 18.43 -4.61
N GLY A 75 -9.49 18.14 -4.47
CA GLY A 75 -8.57 18.84 -3.55
C GLY A 75 -8.93 18.69 -2.07
N LEU A 76 -9.70 17.66 -1.71
CA LEU A 76 -10.15 17.40 -0.35
C LEU A 76 -9.06 16.68 0.47
N PRO A 77 -8.97 16.95 1.77
CA PRO A 77 -8.16 16.11 2.66
C PRO A 77 -8.67 14.68 2.69
N TYR A 78 -7.73 13.74 2.73
CA TYR A 78 -7.98 12.31 2.76
C TYR A 78 -7.49 11.68 4.06
N VAL A 79 -8.28 10.78 4.65
CA VAL A 79 -7.93 10.01 5.85
C VAL A 79 -7.94 8.51 5.53
N CYS A 80 -6.79 7.86 5.74
CA CYS A 80 -6.63 6.42 5.55
C CYS A 80 -6.91 5.68 6.86
N VAL A 81 -7.94 4.82 6.89
CA VAL A 81 -8.26 3.93 8.03
C VAL A 81 -7.96 2.48 7.64
N PRO A 82 -7.00 1.81 8.28
CA PRO A 82 -6.42 0.53 7.83
C PRO A 82 -7.31 -0.68 8.15
N ALA A 83 -8.52 -0.73 7.59
CA ALA A 83 -9.46 -1.81 7.83
C ALA A 83 -9.25 -3.06 6.93
N GLY A 84 -8.36 -3.00 5.95
CA GLY A 84 -8.02 -4.14 5.09
C GLY A 84 -7.14 -5.20 5.77
N THR A 85 -6.73 -6.21 4.99
CA THR A 85 -5.86 -7.29 5.45
C THR A 85 -4.38 -6.85 5.49
N ARG A 86 -3.92 -6.14 4.48
CA ARG A 86 -2.50 -5.78 4.30
C ARG A 86 -2.19 -4.35 4.70
N ASN A 87 -2.94 -3.39 4.19
CA ASN A 87 -2.84 -1.96 4.50
C ASN A 87 -1.42 -1.40 4.26
N HIS A 88 -0.86 -1.66 3.07
CA HIS A 88 0.49 -1.20 2.71
C HIS A 88 0.54 0.32 2.66
N PHE A 89 -0.47 0.96 2.05
CA PHE A 89 -0.53 2.41 1.98
C PHE A 89 -0.54 3.06 3.38
N ALA A 90 -1.35 2.53 4.30
CA ALA A 90 -1.35 3.01 5.69
C ALA A 90 0.02 2.84 6.37
N PHE A 91 0.71 1.72 6.10
CA PHE A 91 2.04 1.47 6.64
C PHE A 91 3.07 2.49 6.13
N ASP A 92 3.07 2.77 4.82
CA ASP A 92 3.98 3.73 4.21
C ASP A 92 3.70 5.17 4.66
N LEU A 93 2.43 5.48 4.98
CA LEU A 93 2.03 6.74 5.62
C LEU A 93 2.48 6.86 7.10
N GLY A 94 2.97 5.77 7.71
CA GLY A 94 3.36 5.73 9.12
C GLY A 94 2.19 5.52 10.08
N ILE A 95 1.02 5.09 9.59
CA ILE A 95 -0.16 4.82 10.40
C ILE A 95 -0.02 3.43 11.06
N ASP A 96 -0.32 3.33 12.36
CA ASP A 96 -0.40 2.04 13.04
C ASP A 96 -1.58 1.21 12.48
N ARG A 97 -1.26 0.15 11.74
CA ARG A 97 -2.25 -0.73 11.10
C ARG A 97 -3.14 -1.49 12.07
N ASN A 98 -2.83 -1.47 13.36
CA ASN A 98 -3.61 -2.12 14.41
C ASN A 98 -4.50 -1.14 15.17
N ASP A 99 -4.29 0.17 15.01
CA ASP A 99 -5.05 1.23 15.67
C ASP A 99 -6.03 1.90 14.70
N LEU A 100 -7.10 1.17 14.36
CA LEU A 100 -8.14 1.68 13.46
C LEU A 100 -8.89 2.86 14.07
N VAL A 101 -9.17 2.79 15.37
CA VAL A 101 -9.93 3.84 16.06
C VAL A 101 -9.11 5.12 16.19
N GLY A 102 -7.82 5.01 16.54
CA GLY A 102 -6.93 6.16 16.59
C GLY A 102 -6.71 6.81 15.23
N SER A 103 -6.82 6.07 14.13
CA SER A 103 -6.75 6.64 12.78
C SER A 103 -7.86 7.66 12.51
N LEU A 104 -9.03 7.56 13.18
CA LEU A 104 -10.14 8.50 13.04
C LEU A 104 -9.82 9.88 13.62
N ASP A 105 -8.87 9.98 14.52
CA ASP A 105 -8.49 11.26 15.14
C ASP A 105 -7.87 12.22 14.10
N ALA A 106 -7.39 11.69 12.97
CA ALA A 106 -6.94 12.50 11.83
C ALA A 106 -8.03 13.38 11.21
N PHE A 107 -9.30 13.03 11.37
CA PHE A 107 -10.42 13.91 10.94
C PHE A 107 -10.60 15.12 11.83
N VAL A 108 -10.29 14.99 13.11
CA VAL A 108 -10.52 16.02 14.13
C VAL A 108 -9.30 16.91 14.31
N ALA A 109 -8.12 16.31 14.44
CA ALA A 109 -6.86 17.00 14.66
C ALA A 109 -5.73 16.16 14.03
N GLY A 110 -5.44 16.39 12.75
CA GLY A 110 -4.43 15.67 12.01
C GLY A 110 -3.39 16.60 11.39
N ASP A 111 -2.15 16.11 11.30
CA ASP A 111 -1.11 16.75 10.48
C ASP A 111 -1.38 16.46 9.01
N GLU A 112 -1.35 17.51 8.17
CA GLU A 112 -1.58 17.36 6.74
C GLU A 112 -0.26 17.27 5.98
N ARG A 113 -0.15 16.28 5.12
CA ARG A 113 0.94 16.10 4.16
C ARG A 113 0.39 15.93 2.75
N ARG A 114 1.20 16.30 1.76
CA ARG A 114 0.94 15.93 0.37
C ARG A 114 1.78 14.73 -0.01
N VAL A 115 1.17 13.79 -0.72
CA VAL A 115 1.84 12.60 -1.27
C VAL A 115 1.49 12.44 -2.74
N ASP A 116 2.34 11.72 -3.46
CA ASP A 116 2.13 11.42 -4.86
C ASP A 116 1.05 10.34 -5.03
N LEU A 117 0.45 10.31 -6.21
CA LEU A 117 -0.35 9.20 -6.69
C LEU A 117 0.28 8.64 -7.96
N GLY A 118 0.19 7.33 -8.15
CA GLY A 118 0.49 6.71 -9.44
C GLY A 118 -0.76 6.62 -10.30
N ARG A 119 -0.61 6.73 -11.62
CA ARG A 119 -1.70 6.51 -12.58
C ARG A 119 -1.28 5.49 -13.64
N VAL A 120 -2.21 4.65 -14.06
CA VAL A 120 -2.09 3.83 -15.26
C VAL A 120 -3.32 4.04 -16.14
N ASN A 121 -3.14 4.56 -17.35
CA ASN A 121 -4.24 4.96 -18.25
C ASN A 121 -5.31 5.79 -17.51
N GLY A 122 -4.89 6.73 -16.66
CA GLY A 122 -5.76 7.58 -15.84
C GLY A 122 -6.28 6.94 -14.55
N ARG A 123 -6.25 5.62 -14.40
CA ARG A 123 -6.65 4.95 -13.16
C ARG A 123 -5.59 5.11 -12.08
N VAL A 124 -5.99 5.62 -10.92
CA VAL A 124 -5.11 5.85 -9.77
C VAL A 124 -4.73 4.52 -9.08
N PHE A 125 -3.50 4.44 -8.63
CA PHE A 125 -3.02 3.45 -7.68
C PHE A 125 -2.17 4.12 -6.58
N VAL A 126 -2.27 3.60 -5.37
CA VAL A 126 -1.54 4.14 -4.21
C VAL A 126 -0.29 3.33 -3.87
N ASN A 127 -0.23 2.05 -4.25
CA ASN A 127 0.92 1.18 -4.01
C ASN A 127 1.64 0.82 -5.29
N ASN A 128 1.09 -0.08 -6.08
CA ASN A 128 1.76 -0.59 -7.28
C ASN A 128 0.79 -1.24 -8.27
N VAL A 129 1.31 -1.39 -9.48
CA VAL A 129 0.73 -2.19 -10.57
C VAL A 129 1.73 -3.26 -10.96
N ALA A 130 1.29 -4.51 -11.02
CA ALA A 130 2.11 -5.65 -11.42
C ALA A 130 1.57 -6.31 -12.69
N MET A 131 2.46 -6.71 -13.58
CA MET A 131 2.19 -7.35 -14.87
C MET A 131 3.03 -8.62 -15.02
N GLY A 132 2.66 -9.48 -15.96
CA GLY A 132 3.35 -10.76 -16.20
C GLY A 132 2.88 -11.84 -15.25
N VAL A 133 3.79 -12.67 -14.72
CA VAL A 133 3.45 -13.78 -13.82
C VAL A 133 2.54 -13.35 -12.68
N TYR A 134 2.77 -12.19 -12.10
CA TYR A 134 1.95 -11.72 -10.98
C TYR A 134 0.52 -11.35 -11.40
N GLY A 135 0.35 -10.74 -12.56
CA GLY A 135 -0.99 -10.46 -13.12
C GLY A 135 -1.79 -11.74 -13.33
N ALA A 136 -1.12 -12.82 -13.76
CA ALA A 136 -1.72 -14.16 -13.92
C ALA A 136 -2.02 -14.83 -12.57
N VAL A 137 -1.17 -14.63 -11.57
CA VAL A 137 -1.25 -15.26 -10.24
C VAL A 137 -2.30 -14.60 -9.34
N VAL A 138 -2.52 -13.29 -9.44
CA VAL A 138 -3.57 -12.58 -8.67
C VAL A 138 -4.99 -13.10 -8.98
N GLN A 139 -5.17 -13.76 -10.12
CA GLN A 139 -6.44 -14.41 -10.47
C GLN A 139 -6.72 -15.70 -9.67
N SER A 140 -5.69 -16.33 -9.08
CA SER A 140 -5.86 -17.54 -8.28
C SER A 140 -6.32 -17.20 -6.85
N PRO A 141 -7.44 -17.76 -6.36
CA PRO A 141 -7.91 -17.56 -4.99
C PRO A 141 -6.87 -17.92 -3.92
N GLU A 142 -6.02 -18.91 -4.20
CA GLU A 142 -5.00 -19.43 -3.30
C GLU A 142 -3.83 -18.48 -3.07
N TYR A 143 -3.61 -17.52 -4.00
CA TYR A 143 -2.50 -16.57 -3.96
C TYR A 143 -2.87 -15.21 -3.35
N ARG A 144 -4.13 -14.94 -3.07
CA ARG A 144 -4.54 -13.67 -2.43
C ARG A 144 -3.89 -13.40 -1.08
N ASP A 145 -3.39 -14.45 -0.41
CA ASP A 145 -2.73 -14.36 0.89
C ASP A 145 -1.20 -14.27 0.83
N HIS A 146 -0.57 -14.49 -0.34
CA HIS A 146 0.87 -14.42 -0.49
C HIS A 146 1.35 -13.03 -0.94
N LYS A 147 2.18 -12.43 -0.10
CA LYS A 147 2.65 -11.04 -0.12
C LYS A 147 3.67 -10.77 -1.23
N LEU A 148 3.76 -9.49 -1.68
CA LEU A 148 4.88 -8.93 -2.45
C LEU A 148 6.26 -9.40 -1.90
N ARG A 149 6.39 -9.50 -0.58
CA ARG A 149 7.56 -10.04 0.13
C ARG A 149 7.85 -11.51 -0.20
N THR A 150 6.81 -12.32 -0.30
CA THR A 150 6.90 -13.72 -0.76
C THR A 150 7.18 -13.75 -2.26
N MET A 151 6.64 -12.79 -3.03
CA MET A 151 6.84 -12.70 -4.47
C MET A 151 8.33 -12.46 -4.82
N ILE A 152 9.00 -11.52 -4.16
CA ILE A 152 10.45 -11.30 -4.36
C ILE A 152 11.24 -12.53 -3.92
N GLY A 153 10.83 -13.20 -2.85
CA GLY A 153 11.43 -14.47 -2.40
C GLY A 153 11.11 -15.67 -3.30
N MET A 154 9.96 -15.65 -4.01
CA MET A 154 9.52 -16.68 -4.95
C MET A 154 9.88 -16.36 -6.41
N LEU A 155 10.47 -15.18 -6.69
CA LEU A 155 10.94 -14.82 -8.04
C LEU A 155 11.76 -15.94 -8.72
N PRO A 156 12.68 -16.63 -8.04
CA PRO A 156 13.41 -17.73 -8.64
C PRO A 156 12.52 -18.89 -9.12
N ASP A 157 11.44 -19.17 -8.38
CA ASP A 157 10.52 -20.28 -8.71
C ASP A 157 9.48 -19.88 -9.76
N LEU A 158 9.00 -18.62 -9.71
CA LEU A 158 7.99 -18.07 -10.63
C LEU A 158 8.56 -17.72 -12.01
N VAL A 159 9.86 -17.44 -12.10
CA VAL A 159 10.58 -17.10 -13.34
C VAL A 159 11.65 -18.12 -13.68
N GLY A 160 11.48 -19.37 -13.21
CA GLY A 160 12.40 -20.48 -13.46
C GLY A 160 12.67 -20.75 -14.95
N PRO A 161 13.61 -21.67 -15.27
CA PRO A 161 14.08 -21.89 -16.63
C PRO A 161 13.01 -22.28 -17.65
N GLY A 162 11.85 -22.79 -17.19
CA GLY A 162 10.73 -23.23 -18.04
C GLY A 162 9.58 -22.21 -18.16
N ALA A 163 9.64 -21.06 -17.50
CA ALA A 163 8.59 -20.05 -17.61
C ALA A 163 8.78 -19.22 -18.89
N GLU A 164 7.79 -19.22 -19.77
CA GLU A 164 7.78 -18.30 -20.93
C GLU A 164 7.57 -16.85 -20.47
N PRO A 165 8.36 -15.89 -21.00
CA PRO A 165 8.14 -14.48 -20.70
C PRO A 165 6.87 -13.98 -21.40
N PHE A 166 6.27 -12.94 -20.85
CA PHE A 166 5.10 -12.27 -21.41
C PHE A 166 5.52 -11.26 -22.48
N ASP A 167 4.68 -11.03 -23.48
CA ASP A 167 4.82 -9.93 -24.45
C ASP A 167 4.54 -8.61 -23.73
N LEU A 168 5.57 -8.06 -23.11
CA LEU A 168 5.58 -6.78 -22.42
C LEU A 168 6.77 -5.97 -22.94
N ARG A 169 6.50 -5.04 -23.86
CA ARG A 169 7.51 -4.26 -24.57
C ARG A 169 7.66 -2.89 -23.92
N PHE A 170 8.88 -2.53 -23.58
CA PHE A 170 9.20 -1.27 -22.93
C PHE A 170 10.67 -0.90 -23.10
N THR A 171 11.00 0.37 -22.86
CA THR A 171 12.39 0.84 -22.81
C THR A 171 12.97 0.54 -21.42
N GLY A 172 14.05 -0.22 -21.36
CA GLY A 172 14.75 -0.59 -20.14
C GLY A 172 15.58 0.54 -19.55
N ARG A 173 16.19 0.29 -18.40
CA ARG A 173 17.01 1.26 -17.66
C ARG A 173 18.16 1.85 -18.50
N ASP A 174 18.76 1.06 -19.37
CA ASP A 174 19.88 1.42 -20.23
C ASP A 174 19.46 2.10 -21.55
N GLY A 175 18.17 2.36 -21.72
CA GLY A 175 17.60 2.94 -22.93
C GLY A 175 17.36 1.95 -24.08
N SER A 176 17.66 0.65 -23.88
CA SER A 176 17.41 -0.36 -24.90
C SER A 176 15.99 -0.94 -24.77
N GLU A 177 15.42 -1.34 -25.92
CA GLU A 177 14.09 -1.96 -25.96
C GLU A 177 14.12 -3.37 -25.39
N ARG A 178 13.10 -3.67 -24.59
CA ARG A 178 12.79 -5.01 -24.07
C ARG A 178 11.51 -5.47 -24.75
N GLU A 179 11.59 -6.61 -25.42
CA GLU A 179 10.46 -7.21 -26.13
C GLU A 179 9.57 -8.04 -25.21
N THR A 180 10.15 -8.59 -24.13
CA THR A 180 9.46 -9.47 -23.20
C THR A 180 9.96 -9.30 -21.77
N ALA A 181 9.07 -9.57 -20.80
CA ALA A 181 9.44 -9.67 -19.40
C ALA A 181 8.68 -10.80 -18.70
N ALA A 182 9.28 -11.42 -17.70
CA ALA A 182 8.57 -12.34 -16.83
C ALA A 182 7.71 -11.62 -15.80
N LEU A 183 8.18 -10.45 -15.36
CA LEU A 183 7.50 -9.57 -14.41
C LEU A 183 7.85 -8.11 -14.71
N VAL A 184 6.87 -7.24 -14.65
CA VAL A 184 7.06 -5.79 -14.52
C VAL A 184 6.21 -5.31 -13.35
N LEU A 185 6.85 -4.61 -12.40
CA LEU A 185 6.20 -3.96 -11.27
C LEU A 185 6.45 -2.46 -11.35
N VAL A 186 5.37 -1.67 -11.34
CA VAL A 186 5.44 -0.21 -11.30
C VAL A 186 4.85 0.26 -9.98
N SER A 187 5.62 0.91 -9.14
CA SER A 187 5.18 1.43 -7.85
C SER A 187 5.03 2.95 -7.85
N ASN A 188 4.08 3.43 -7.07
CA ASN A 188 3.95 4.84 -6.74
C ASN A 188 5.05 5.20 -5.73
N ASN A 189 6.10 5.84 -6.19
CA ASN A 189 7.41 6.01 -5.57
C ASN A 189 8.24 4.70 -5.46
N PRO A 190 9.57 4.79 -5.60
CA PRO A 190 10.46 3.63 -5.53
C PRO A 190 10.43 2.94 -4.17
N TYR A 191 10.48 1.62 -4.19
CA TYR A 191 10.72 0.84 -2.96
C TYR A 191 12.18 0.99 -2.50
N THR A 192 12.38 1.10 -1.20
CA THR A 192 13.71 0.98 -0.62
C THR A 192 14.02 -0.49 -0.41
N ILE A 193 14.95 -1.04 -1.18
CA ILE A 193 15.49 -2.40 -0.97
C ILE A 193 16.51 -2.32 0.16
N ASP A 194 16.07 -2.49 1.40
CA ASP A 194 16.97 -2.68 2.55
C ASP A 194 17.23 -4.18 2.71
N PRO A 195 18.49 -4.65 2.83
CA PRO A 195 18.82 -6.05 3.13
C PRO A 195 18.28 -6.54 4.48
N ARG A 196 17.80 -5.65 5.34
CA ARG A 196 17.08 -6.01 6.57
C ARG A 196 15.63 -6.44 6.29
N PRO A 197 14.99 -7.26 7.15
CA PRO A 197 13.72 -7.93 6.86
C PRO A 197 12.47 -7.04 6.74
N GLN A 198 12.61 -5.76 6.44
CA GLN A 198 11.54 -4.80 6.18
C GLN A 198 11.40 -4.45 4.69
N ILE A 199 11.72 -5.40 3.81
CA ILE A 199 11.58 -5.25 2.34
C ILE A 199 10.14 -4.87 1.98
N GLY A 200 9.97 -3.78 1.22
CA GLY A 200 8.69 -3.34 0.70
C GLY A 200 8.09 -2.13 1.43
N ASN A 201 8.91 -1.31 2.07
CA ASN A 201 8.54 0.02 2.55
C ASN A 201 8.99 1.09 1.55
N ARG A 202 8.14 2.04 1.26
CA ARG A 202 8.50 3.25 0.54
C ARG A 202 8.78 4.34 1.58
N GLY A 203 10.05 4.64 1.80
CA GLY A 203 10.46 5.61 2.82
C GLY A 203 10.00 7.04 2.54
N GLN A 204 9.65 7.35 1.28
CA GLN A 204 9.16 8.63 0.80
C GLN A 204 8.01 8.40 -0.19
N LEU A 205 6.96 9.23 -0.08
CA LEU A 205 5.77 9.19 -0.94
C LEU A 205 5.57 10.50 -1.72
N ASP A 206 6.63 11.30 -1.87
CA ASP A 206 6.60 12.66 -2.41
C ASP A 206 7.81 12.95 -3.34
N ARG A 207 8.33 11.91 -4.02
CA ARG A 207 9.49 12.04 -4.91
C ARG A 207 9.15 12.48 -6.32
N GLY A 208 7.86 12.43 -6.71
CA GLY A 208 7.43 12.72 -8.07
C GLY A 208 7.88 11.68 -9.10
N GLU A 209 8.19 10.45 -8.67
CA GLU A 209 8.73 9.38 -9.51
C GLU A 209 8.00 8.06 -9.26
N LEU A 210 7.87 7.28 -10.32
CA LEU A 210 7.51 5.86 -10.24
C LEU A 210 8.77 5.03 -9.97
N GLY A 211 8.65 3.97 -9.17
CA GLY A 211 9.65 2.91 -9.13
C GLY A 211 9.30 1.82 -10.14
N VAL A 212 10.25 1.42 -10.98
CA VAL A 212 10.07 0.31 -11.92
C VAL A 212 11.02 -0.81 -11.55
N LEU A 213 10.48 -2.03 -11.47
CA LEU A 213 11.24 -3.26 -11.28
C LEU A 213 10.83 -4.23 -12.39
N ALA A 214 11.78 -4.72 -13.18
CA ALA A 214 11.53 -5.64 -14.27
C ALA A 214 12.44 -6.87 -14.17
N VAL A 215 11.86 -8.04 -14.45
CA VAL A 215 12.60 -9.32 -14.59
C VAL A 215 12.63 -9.70 -16.06
N VAL A 216 13.79 -9.55 -16.68
CA VAL A 216 13.99 -9.62 -18.13
C VAL A 216 15.06 -10.63 -18.53
N GLY A 217 15.10 -10.94 -19.82
CA GLY A 217 16.13 -11.78 -20.45
C GLY A 217 15.88 -13.29 -20.32
N PRO A 218 16.75 -14.10 -20.96
CA PRO A 218 16.73 -15.56 -20.82
C PRO A 218 17.22 -15.98 -19.42
N PRO A 219 16.90 -17.18 -18.97
CA PRO A 219 17.44 -17.70 -17.72
C PRO A 219 18.99 -17.83 -17.74
N PRO A 220 19.69 -17.47 -16.65
CA PRO A 220 19.19 -16.80 -15.46
C PRO A 220 18.78 -15.34 -15.77
N ARG A 221 17.50 -14.99 -15.45
CA ARG A 221 16.94 -13.66 -15.78
C ARG A 221 17.59 -12.55 -14.97
N GLY A 222 17.75 -11.40 -15.62
CA GLY A 222 18.22 -10.17 -14.95
C GLY A 222 17.11 -9.45 -14.21
N LEU A 223 17.46 -8.81 -13.10
CA LEU A 223 16.61 -7.87 -12.39
C LEU A 223 17.07 -6.45 -12.73
N GLU A 224 16.18 -5.67 -13.30
CA GLU A 224 16.40 -4.24 -13.55
C GLU A 224 15.53 -3.43 -12.59
N GLU A 225 16.11 -2.37 -12.01
CA GLU A 225 15.43 -1.44 -11.13
C GLU A 225 15.85 -0.01 -11.44
N TRP A 226 14.87 0.89 -11.57
CA TRP A 226 15.09 2.32 -11.78
C TRP A 226 13.88 3.13 -11.34
N SER A 227 14.00 4.47 -11.36
CA SER A 227 12.87 5.38 -11.18
C SER A 227 12.71 6.29 -12.40
N THR A 228 11.47 6.71 -12.64
CA THR A 228 11.11 7.59 -13.76
C THR A 228 9.76 8.28 -13.47
N PRO A 229 9.53 9.51 -13.93
CA PRO A 229 8.23 10.16 -13.77
C PRO A 229 7.13 9.52 -14.65
N THR A 230 7.52 8.90 -15.76
CA THR A 230 6.59 8.26 -16.71
C THR A 230 7.16 6.94 -17.21
N PHE A 231 6.29 5.98 -17.48
CA PHE A 231 6.70 4.69 -18.02
C PHE A 231 5.62 4.15 -18.96
N ARG A 232 6.04 3.51 -20.06
CA ARG A 232 5.13 2.95 -21.05
C ARG A 232 5.41 1.47 -21.25
N VAL A 233 4.34 0.69 -21.33
CA VAL A 233 4.38 -0.74 -21.69
C VAL A 233 3.43 -0.99 -22.83
N ASP A 234 3.93 -1.61 -23.88
CA ASP A 234 3.16 -2.09 -25.03
C ASP A 234 3.02 -3.62 -24.99
N SER A 235 1.99 -4.15 -25.65
CA SER A 235 1.74 -5.57 -25.84
C SER A 235 0.86 -5.77 -27.08
N ALA A 236 0.89 -6.94 -27.69
CA ALA A 236 0.00 -7.26 -28.82
C ALA A 236 -1.45 -7.56 -28.35
N ALA A 237 -1.64 -7.88 -27.09
CA ALA A 237 -2.92 -8.28 -26.51
C ALA A 237 -3.24 -7.51 -25.23
N THR A 238 -4.49 -7.59 -24.77
CA THR A 238 -4.91 -7.11 -23.45
C THR A 238 -4.05 -7.69 -22.35
N VAL A 239 -3.55 -6.83 -21.46
CA VAL A 239 -2.66 -7.21 -20.35
C VAL A 239 -3.47 -7.38 -19.07
N GLN A 240 -3.19 -8.45 -18.34
CA GLN A 240 -3.73 -8.67 -17.01
C GLN A 240 -2.84 -7.96 -15.98
N LEU A 241 -3.45 -7.10 -15.18
CA LEU A 241 -2.78 -6.27 -14.18
C LEU A 241 -3.25 -6.66 -12.77
N GLY A 242 -2.35 -6.58 -11.81
CA GLY A 242 -2.69 -6.50 -10.41
C GLY A 242 -2.51 -5.05 -9.94
N ILE A 243 -3.59 -4.29 -9.75
CA ILE A 243 -3.55 -2.89 -9.28
C ILE A 243 -3.91 -2.86 -7.81
N ASP A 244 -3.00 -2.46 -6.93
CA ASP A 244 -3.19 -2.44 -5.47
C ASP A 244 -3.77 -3.76 -4.92
N GLY A 245 -3.47 -4.88 -5.59
CA GLY A 245 -3.95 -6.22 -5.27
C GLY A 245 -5.29 -6.62 -5.89
N GLU A 246 -5.89 -5.78 -6.74
CA GLU A 246 -7.09 -6.09 -7.53
C GLU A 246 -6.72 -6.50 -8.96
N SER A 247 -7.35 -7.57 -9.47
CA SER A 247 -7.14 -8.01 -10.86
C SER A 247 -7.95 -7.16 -11.83
N VAL A 248 -7.26 -6.62 -12.83
CA VAL A 248 -7.84 -5.74 -13.85
C VAL A 248 -7.26 -6.07 -15.23
N SER A 249 -8.09 -6.05 -16.27
CA SER A 249 -7.66 -6.18 -17.66
C SER A 249 -7.60 -4.81 -18.31
N MET A 250 -6.48 -4.46 -18.97
CA MET A 250 -6.35 -3.22 -19.72
C MET A 250 -5.77 -3.44 -21.10
N SER A 251 -6.28 -2.68 -22.08
CA SER A 251 -5.71 -2.66 -23.43
C SER A 251 -4.45 -1.80 -23.47
N PRO A 252 -3.39 -2.25 -24.17
CA PRO A 252 -2.20 -1.44 -24.39
C PRO A 252 -2.49 -0.27 -25.36
N PRO A 253 -1.65 0.80 -25.39
CA PRO A 253 -0.49 0.99 -24.53
C PRO A 253 -0.90 1.27 -23.08
N LEU A 254 -0.09 0.76 -22.14
CA LEU A 254 -0.22 1.09 -20.71
C LEU A 254 0.69 2.28 -20.41
N LEU A 255 0.08 3.42 -20.12
CA LEU A 255 0.79 4.66 -19.81
C LEU A 255 0.77 4.88 -18.29
N PHE A 256 1.94 4.82 -17.69
CA PHE A 256 2.14 5.08 -16.26
C PHE A 256 2.68 6.48 -16.05
N GLU A 257 2.16 7.17 -15.07
CA GLU A 257 2.55 8.53 -14.71
C GLU A 257 2.57 8.69 -13.19
N SER A 258 3.59 9.38 -12.67
CA SER A 258 3.54 9.93 -11.33
C SER A 258 2.73 11.21 -11.36
N ASP A 259 1.81 11.38 -10.40
CA ASP A 259 1.04 12.61 -10.16
C ASP A 259 1.55 13.23 -8.85
N PRO A 260 2.54 14.15 -8.92
CA PRO A 260 3.27 14.60 -7.76
C PRO A 260 2.40 15.41 -6.82
N LEU A 261 2.48 15.11 -5.52
CA LEU A 261 1.81 15.83 -4.44
C LEU A 261 0.29 15.98 -4.63
N ALA A 262 -0.32 15.05 -5.40
CA ALA A 262 -1.72 15.11 -5.78
C ALA A 262 -2.68 14.91 -4.61
N LEU A 263 -2.31 14.08 -3.63
CA LEU A 263 -3.18 13.73 -2.51
C LEU A 263 -2.78 14.45 -1.23
N ARG A 264 -3.74 15.16 -0.62
CA ARG A 264 -3.62 15.75 0.72
C ARG A 264 -4.04 14.71 1.74
N VAL A 265 -3.10 14.14 2.48
CA VAL A 265 -3.39 13.12 3.51
C VAL A 265 -3.35 13.78 4.88
N ARG A 266 -4.39 13.55 5.70
CA ARG A 266 -4.35 13.86 7.13
C ARG A 266 -3.94 12.62 7.91
N LEU A 267 -2.96 12.80 8.78
CA LEU A 267 -2.41 11.75 9.63
C LEU A 267 -2.73 12.05 11.09
N PRO A 268 -3.07 11.02 11.90
CA PRO A 268 -3.30 11.24 13.32
C PRO A 268 -2.01 11.78 13.96
N ILE A 269 -2.15 12.78 14.82
CA ILE A 269 -1.02 13.29 15.60
C ILE A 269 -0.60 12.18 16.55
N VAL A 270 0.59 11.63 16.32
CA VAL A 270 1.18 10.63 17.22
C VAL A 270 1.60 11.37 18.50
N THR A 271 0.69 11.51 19.45
CA THR A 271 1.10 11.88 20.82
C THR A 271 1.94 10.72 21.31
N ALA A 272 3.22 10.98 21.57
CA ALA A 272 4.13 9.97 22.10
C ALA A 272 3.45 9.30 23.31
N ARG A 273 3.03 8.04 23.17
CA ARG A 273 2.52 7.28 24.31
C ARG A 273 3.60 7.33 25.38
N PRO A 274 3.30 7.74 26.64
CA PRO A 274 4.27 7.70 27.70
C PRO A 274 4.83 6.28 27.75
N ARG A 275 6.16 6.14 27.62
CA ARG A 275 6.82 4.84 27.79
C ARG A 275 6.34 4.26 29.12
N PRO A 276 5.85 2.99 29.15
CA PRO A 276 5.53 2.36 30.42
C PRO A 276 6.75 2.50 31.34
N PRO A 277 6.57 2.81 32.62
CA PRO A 277 7.66 2.97 33.54
C PRO A 277 8.53 1.69 33.46
N ARG A 278 9.84 1.87 33.25
CA ARG A 278 10.77 0.75 33.32
C ARG A 278 10.57 0.14 34.72
N ILE A 279 10.04 -1.08 34.76
CA ILE A 279 10.02 -1.85 36.01
C ILE A 279 11.49 -2.03 36.38
N GLY A 280 11.92 -1.32 37.41
CA GLY A 280 13.29 -1.35 37.90
C GLY A 280 13.63 -2.80 38.23
N GLY A 281 14.61 -3.35 37.52
CA GLY A 281 15.23 -4.61 37.92
C GLY A 281 15.79 -4.46 39.32
N GLY A 282 15.19 -5.17 40.29
CA GLY A 282 15.67 -5.23 41.64
C GLY A 282 17.13 -5.69 41.64
N ALA A 283 17.97 -4.91 42.28
CA ALA A 283 19.37 -5.27 42.54
C ALA A 283 19.41 -6.58 43.33
N ALA A 284 19.81 -7.66 42.67
CA ALA A 284 20.18 -8.88 43.37
C ALA A 284 21.47 -8.59 44.18
N SER A 285 21.32 -8.46 45.49
CA SER A 285 22.45 -8.41 46.42
C SER A 285 23.17 -9.76 46.41
N THR A 286 24.33 -9.81 45.80
CA THR A 286 25.25 -10.94 45.91
C THR A 286 25.88 -10.95 47.30
N GLY A 287 25.29 -11.71 48.25
CA GLY A 287 25.90 -12.08 49.49
C GLY A 287 27.09 -13.03 49.22
N ARG A 288 28.31 -12.54 49.34
CA ARG A 288 29.51 -13.39 49.43
C ARG A 288 29.53 -14.09 50.77
N SER A 289 29.22 -15.37 50.81
CA SER A 289 29.55 -16.26 51.92
C SER A 289 31.02 -16.68 51.82
N ALA A 290 31.80 -16.28 52.81
CA ALA A 290 33.21 -16.73 53.00
C ALA A 290 33.20 -18.14 53.60
N LEU A 291 33.85 -19.09 52.95
CA LEU A 291 34.19 -20.41 53.52
C LEU A 291 35.57 -20.35 54.19
N PRO A 292 35.75 -20.95 55.34
CA PRO A 292 37.01 -20.92 56.03
C PRO A 292 38.05 -21.95 55.49
N ASN A 293 39.27 -21.48 55.41
CA ASN A 293 40.48 -22.22 55.03
C ASN A 293 40.78 -23.33 56.05
N ARG A 294 41.00 -24.56 55.59
CA ARG A 294 41.72 -25.62 56.37
C ARG A 294 42.88 -26.14 55.54
N ALA A 295 44.04 -25.88 56.03
CA ALA A 295 45.27 -26.68 55.80
C ALA A 295 45.50 -27.64 56.99
N PRO A 296 46.36 -28.62 56.92
CA PRO A 296 47.66 -28.72 56.29
C PRO A 296 47.68 -29.63 55.03
#